data_e6ecef886cc1631daa494097fc3ed1b6
#
_entry.id   e6ecef886cc1631daa494097fc3ed1b6
#
_cell.length_a   1.000
_cell.length_b   1.000
_cell.length_c   1.000
_cell.angle_alpha   90.00
_cell.angle_beta   90.00
_cell.angle_gamma   90.00
#
_symmetry.space_group_name_H-M   'P 1'
#
loop_
_entity.id
_entity.type
_entity.pdbx_description
1 polymer ?
#
loop_
_entity_poly.entity_id
_entity_poly.type
_entity_poly.pdbx_seq_one_letter_code
_entity_poly.pdbx_strand_id
1 'polypeptide(L)'
;MLAGFRWKRDPGNPVLPPATDSAYESTRCMNPYVVRVGNEYQLYYSGGDAEGNQRICMAIAPVEGPHHFTRHGVILGVGEAGCFDARWCVLPCVHRFGTKWHLYYSGHEGTDLGLQSFPGIGLAVSDD
;
A
#
# COMPACT_ATOMS: atom_id res chain seq x y z
N MET A 1 -20.05 26.66 9.09
CA MET A 1 -18.64 26.79 8.67
C MET A 1 -17.82 25.79 9.47
N LEU A 2 -17.28 24.79 8.85
CA LEU A 2 -16.32 23.92 9.52
C LEU A 2 -15.10 24.76 9.87
N ALA A 3 -14.73 24.80 11.14
CA ALA A 3 -13.51 25.44 11.58
C ALA A 3 -12.37 24.88 10.72
N GLY A 4 -11.72 25.74 9.95
CA GLY A 4 -10.81 25.32 8.89
C GLY A 4 -9.62 24.53 9.42
N PHE A 5 -9.58 23.26 9.12
CA PHE A 5 -8.36 22.48 9.28
C PHE A 5 -7.30 23.06 8.35
N ARG A 6 -6.21 23.57 8.95
CA ARG A 6 -5.07 24.08 8.18
C ARG A 6 -3.98 23.02 8.15
N TRP A 7 -3.86 22.35 7.03
CA TRP A 7 -2.80 21.40 6.82
C TRP A 7 -1.48 22.11 6.51
N LYS A 8 -0.44 21.70 7.19
CA LYS A 8 0.94 22.09 6.87
C LYS A 8 1.69 20.86 6.39
N ARG A 9 2.48 21.05 5.34
CA ARG A 9 3.40 19.99 4.90
C ARG A 9 4.48 19.78 5.93
N ASP A 10 4.74 18.51 6.25
CA ASP A 10 5.84 18.15 7.12
C ASP A 10 7.18 18.44 6.41
N PRO A 11 8.15 19.07 7.08
CA PRO A 11 9.45 19.36 6.46
C PRO A 11 10.25 18.08 6.16
N GLY A 12 9.95 16.94 6.78
CA GLY A 12 10.57 15.64 6.52
C GLY A 12 9.99 14.90 5.33
N ASN A 13 9.04 15.47 4.58
CA ASN A 13 8.48 14.83 3.41
C ASN A 13 9.52 14.64 2.28
N PRO A 14 9.47 13.52 1.54
CA PRO A 14 8.54 12.40 1.69
C PRO A 14 8.91 11.52 2.89
N VAL A 15 7.92 11.11 3.69
CA VAL A 15 8.15 10.22 4.85
C VAL A 15 8.51 8.79 4.43
N LEU A 16 8.20 8.41 3.20
CA LEU A 16 8.57 7.13 2.59
C LEU A 16 8.77 7.29 1.08
N PRO A 17 10.00 7.60 0.62
CA PRO A 17 10.31 7.64 -0.81
C PRO A 17 10.46 6.23 -1.38
N PRO A 18 10.48 6.05 -2.71
CA PRO A 18 10.89 4.78 -3.31
C PRO A 18 12.27 4.35 -2.83
N ALA A 19 12.49 3.04 -2.73
CA ALA A 19 13.78 2.45 -2.39
C ALA A 19 14.44 1.95 -3.68
N THR A 20 15.37 2.72 -4.23
CA THR A 20 15.97 2.47 -5.55
C THR A 20 16.72 1.14 -5.67
N ASP A 21 17.11 0.55 -4.56
CA ASP A 21 17.74 -0.77 -4.46
C ASP A 21 16.75 -1.91 -4.20
N SER A 22 15.48 -1.61 -4.01
CA SER A 22 14.44 -2.61 -3.80
C SER A 22 14.01 -3.27 -5.10
N ALA A 23 13.79 -4.59 -5.06
CA ALA A 23 13.19 -5.33 -6.16
C ALA A 23 11.68 -5.06 -6.34
N TYR A 24 11.02 -4.40 -5.38
CA TYR A 24 9.56 -4.30 -5.35
C TYR A 24 9.02 -2.88 -5.40
N GLU A 25 9.78 -1.91 -4.93
CA GLU A 25 9.32 -0.53 -4.71
C GLU A 25 10.36 0.50 -5.15
N SER A 26 11.12 0.16 -6.18
CA SER A 26 12.22 1.00 -6.66
C SER A 26 11.76 2.24 -7.42
N THR A 27 10.55 2.23 -7.99
CA THR A 27 10.06 3.31 -8.86
C THR A 27 8.89 4.08 -8.27
N ARG A 28 8.08 3.46 -7.40
CA ARG A 28 6.84 4.07 -6.90
C ARG A 28 6.56 3.66 -5.46
N CYS A 29 6.09 4.64 -4.68
CA CYS A 29 5.39 4.46 -3.42
C CYS A 29 4.16 5.35 -3.46
N MET A 30 2.95 4.77 -3.42
CA MET A 30 1.70 5.50 -3.54
C MET A 30 0.54 4.80 -2.85
N ASN A 31 -0.62 5.43 -2.85
CA ASN A 31 -1.86 4.90 -2.29
C ASN A 31 -1.74 4.50 -0.82
N PRO A 32 -1.38 5.44 0.06
CA PRO A 32 -1.16 5.14 1.47
C PRO A 32 -2.47 4.86 2.21
N TYR A 33 -2.43 3.86 3.08
CA TYR A 33 -3.47 3.57 4.06
C TYR A 33 -2.83 3.27 5.40
N VAL A 34 -3.14 4.07 6.44
CA VAL A 34 -2.51 3.96 7.75
C VAL A 34 -3.50 3.41 8.78
N VAL A 35 -3.07 2.40 9.52
CA VAL A 35 -3.81 1.83 10.65
C VAL A 35 -2.95 1.91 11.90
N ARG A 36 -3.54 2.34 13.01
CA ARG A 36 -2.88 2.27 14.31
C ARG A 36 -3.13 0.89 14.93
N VAL A 37 -2.06 0.24 15.33
CA VAL A 37 -2.09 -1.07 16.02
C VAL A 37 -1.22 -0.93 17.27
N GLY A 38 -1.84 -0.84 18.45
CA GLY A 38 -1.10 -0.61 19.68
C GLY A 38 -0.30 0.69 19.65
N ASN A 39 1.01 0.59 19.81
CA ASN A 39 1.95 1.71 19.78
C ASN A 39 2.64 1.93 18.43
N GLU A 40 2.08 1.36 17.37
CA GLU A 40 2.63 1.46 16.03
C GLU A 40 1.60 1.99 15.04
N TYR A 41 2.09 2.67 14.00
CA TYR A 41 1.37 2.89 12.76
C TYR A 41 1.85 1.88 11.73
N GLN A 42 0.91 1.15 11.13
CA GLN A 42 1.15 0.32 9.96
C GLN A 42 0.69 1.08 8.72
N LEU A 43 1.63 1.39 7.85
CA LEU A 43 1.39 2.02 6.57
C LEU A 43 1.37 0.96 5.48
N TYR A 44 0.20 0.76 4.90
CA TYR A 44 0.00 -0.08 3.72
C TYR A 44 0.05 0.80 2.48
N TYR A 45 0.77 0.39 1.46
CA TYR A 45 0.95 1.21 0.26
C TYR A 45 1.23 0.36 -0.97
N SER A 46 1.07 0.97 -2.14
CA SER A 46 1.43 0.34 -3.41
C SER A 46 2.88 0.63 -3.72
N GLY A 47 3.70 -0.42 -3.86
CA GLY A 47 5.08 -0.33 -4.31
C GLY A 47 5.21 -0.78 -5.75
N GLY A 48 5.93 -0.03 -6.58
CA GLY A 48 6.16 -0.34 -8.00
C GLY A 48 7.61 -0.68 -8.29
N ASP A 49 7.82 -1.74 -9.08
CA ASP A 49 9.13 -2.16 -9.54
C ASP A 49 9.51 -1.57 -10.92
N ALA A 50 10.71 -1.89 -11.39
CA ALA A 50 11.23 -1.41 -12.66
C ALA A 50 10.51 -2.00 -13.88
N GLU A 51 9.90 -3.17 -13.73
CA GLU A 51 9.14 -3.86 -14.78
C GLU A 51 7.68 -3.37 -14.86
N GLY A 52 7.27 -2.51 -13.95
CA GLY A 52 5.94 -1.92 -13.92
C GLY A 52 4.90 -2.76 -13.16
N ASN A 53 5.31 -3.79 -12.43
CA ASN A 53 4.43 -4.49 -11.51
C ASN A 53 4.24 -3.67 -10.25
N GLN A 54 3.08 -3.80 -9.63
CA GLN A 54 2.78 -3.13 -8.38
C GLN A 54 2.22 -4.11 -7.35
N ARG A 55 2.72 -4.00 -6.14
CA ARG A 55 2.39 -4.89 -5.03
C ARG A 55 2.00 -4.09 -3.80
N ILE A 56 1.31 -4.70 -2.89
CA ILE A 56 1.04 -4.06 -1.60
C ILE A 56 2.21 -4.36 -0.67
N CYS A 57 2.81 -3.27 -0.21
CA CYS A 57 3.89 -3.27 0.75
C CYS A 57 3.41 -2.71 2.09
N MET A 58 4.19 -2.96 3.13
CA MET A 58 3.95 -2.41 4.46
C MET A 58 5.22 -1.79 5.03
N ALA A 59 5.04 -0.70 5.77
CA ALA A 59 6.05 -0.10 6.60
C ALA A 59 5.47 0.24 7.98
N ILE A 60 6.30 0.27 8.99
CA ILE A 60 5.89 0.47 10.39
C ILE A 60 6.64 1.66 10.97
N ALA A 61 5.92 2.48 11.73
CA ALA A 61 6.51 3.56 12.51
C ALA A 61 5.95 3.54 13.95
N PRO A 62 6.76 3.92 14.95
CA PRO A 62 6.23 4.13 16.30
C PRO A 62 5.28 5.33 16.32
N VAL A 63 4.30 5.30 17.22
CA VAL A 63 3.32 6.40 17.35
C VAL A 63 4.00 7.73 17.70
N GLU A 64 5.10 7.69 18.46
CA GLU A 64 5.88 8.87 18.83
C GLU A 64 6.70 9.44 17.67
N GLY A 65 6.94 8.65 16.60
CA GLY A 65 7.76 9.05 15.46
C GLY A 65 7.09 8.73 14.12
N PRO A 66 5.94 9.36 13.79
CA PRO A 66 5.16 9.02 12.59
C PRO A 66 5.86 9.38 11.27
N HIS A 67 7.04 9.97 11.33
CA HIS A 67 7.88 10.27 10.18
C HIS A 67 8.94 9.18 9.88
N HIS A 68 9.13 8.23 10.79
CA HIS A 68 10.22 7.26 10.73
C HIS A 68 9.69 5.86 10.44
N PHE A 69 9.27 5.66 9.20
CA PHE A 69 8.79 4.36 8.74
C PHE A 69 9.96 3.43 8.41
N THR A 70 9.91 2.23 8.96
CA THR A 70 10.79 1.12 8.60
C THR A 70 10.04 0.18 7.66
N ARG A 71 10.60 -0.08 6.49
CA ARG A 71 10.01 -0.98 5.51
C ARG A 71 9.95 -2.41 6.02
N HIS A 72 8.79 -3.03 5.86
CA HIS A 72 8.57 -4.44 6.16
C HIS A 72 8.62 -5.30 4.90
N GLY A 73 8.38 -4.70 3.74
CA GLY A 73 8.39 -5.36 2.45
C GLY A 73 7.01 -5.67 1.91
N VAL A 74 6.97 -6.56 0.93
CA VAL A 74 5.73 -7.00 0.26
C VAL A 74 4.91 -7.87 1.20
N ILE A 75 3.64 -7.53 1.35
CA ILE A 75 2.67 -8.34 2.11
C ILE A 75 1.64 -9.02 1.22
N LEU A 76 1.39 -8.48 0.03
CA LEU A 76 0.56 -9.11 -0.98
C LEU A 76 1.21 -8.89 -2.35
N GLY A 77 1.71 -9.98 -2.94
CA GLY A 77 2.28 -10.01 -4.28
C GLY A 77 1.20 -9.98 -5.36
N VAL A 78 1.64 -9.90 -6.61
CA VAL A 78 0.74 -10.04 -7.76
C VAL A 78 0.19 -11.46 -7.85
N GLY A 79 -0.99 -11.62 -8.44
CA GLY A 79 -1.59 -12.90 -8.71
C GLY A 79 -0.88 -13.66 -9.84
N GLU A 80 -1.29 -14.89 -10.05
CA GLU A 80 -0.79 -15.73 -11.15
C GLU A 80 -1.23 -15.16 -12.51
N ALA A 81 -0.49 -15.54 -13.56
CA ALA A 81 -0.81 -15.14 -14.92
C ALA A 81 -2.26 -15.54 -15.28
N GLY A 82 -3.00 -14.58 -15.81
CA GLY A 82 -4.41 -14.75 -16.14
C GLY A 82 -5.39 -14.37 -15.04
N CYS A 83 -4.91 -14.11 -13.81
CA CYS A 83 -5.73 -13.58 -12.73
C CYS A 83 -5.97 -12.08 -12.91
N PHE A 84 -7.06 -11.57 -12.30
CA PHE A 84 -7.43 -10.15 -12.39
C PHE A 84 -6.39 -9.18 -11.79
N ASP A 85 -5.48 -9.70 -10.97
CA ASP A 85 -4.45 -8.96 -10.25
C ASP A 85 -3.02 -9.42 -10.61
N ALA A 86 -2.88 -10.03 -11.79
CA ALA A 86 -1.60 -10.62 -12.24
C ALA A 86 -0.47 -9.60 -12.39
N ARG A 87 -0.78 -8.31 -12.48
CA ARG A 87 0.23 -7.26 -12.65
C ARG A 87 0.21 -6.22 -11.52
N TRP A 88 -0.97 -5.82 -11.07
CA TRP A 88 -1.09 -4.82 -10.01
C TRP A 88 -2.02 -5.30 -8.90
N CYS A 89 -1.55 -5.18 -7.69
CA CYS A 89 -2.31 -5.14 -6.45
C CYS A 89 -2.09 -3.76 -5.85
N VAL A 90 -3.09 -2.91 -5.84
CA VAL A 90 -2.95 -1.51 -5.45
C VAL A 90 -4.14 -1.02 -4.62
N LEU A 91 -4.02 0.19 -4.07
CA LEU A 91 -5.09 0.85 -3.33
C LEU A 91 -5.56 0.04 -2.12
N PRO A 92 -4.67 -0.28 -1.18
CA PRO A 92 -5.04 -1.09 -0.03
C PRO A 92 -6.02 -0.38 0.89
N CYS A 93 -6.95 -1.15 1.44
CA CYS A 93 -7.87 -0.73 2.50
C CYS A 93 -7.95 -1.86 3.52
N VAL A 94 -7.53 -1.60 4.75
CA VAL A 94 -7.32 -2.64 5.76
C VAL A 94 -8.24 -2.43 6.94
N HIS A 95 -8.95 -3.48 7.33
CA HIS A 95 -9.84 -3.50 8.49
C HIS A 95 -9.66 -4.78 9.30
N ARG A 96 -9.90 -4.66 10.59
CA ARG A 96 -9.97 -5.82 11.48
C ARG A 96 -11.43 -6.16 11.78
N PHE A 97 -11.80 -7.40 11.52
CA PHE A 97 -13.11 -7.97 11.86
C PHE A 97 -12.92 -9.14 12.81
N GLY A 98 -13.28 -8.95 14.08
CA GLY A 98 -13.04 -9.94 15.11
C GLY A 98 -11.53 -10.18 15.29
N THR A 99 -11.09 -11.41 15.02
CA THR A 99 -9.69 -11.82 15.11
C THR A 99 -8.94 -11.77 13.78
N LYS A 100 -9.64 -11.47 12.68
CA LYS A 100 -9.07 -11.50 11.33
C LYS A 100 -8.85 -10.12 10.75
N TRP A 101 -7.79 -9.98 9.97
CA TRP A 101 -7.53 -8.81 9.15
C TRP A 101 -8.05 -9.04 7.73
N HIS A 102 -8.71 -8.03 7.19
CA HIS A 102 -9.22 -8.01 5.82
C HIS A 102 -8.55 -6.87 5.07
N LEU A 103 -7.92 -7.21 3.97
CA LEU A 103 -7.29 -6.26 3.07
C LEU A 103 -8.03 -6.30 1.74
N TYR A 104 -8.74 -5.23 1.44
CA TYR A 104 -9.37 -5.02 0.13
C TYR A 104 -8.40 -4.25 -0.75
N TYR A 105 -8.35 -4.59 -2.02
CA TYR A 105 -7.44 -3.95 -2.98
C TYR A 105 -8.02 -3.94 -4.39
N SER A 106 -7.49 -3.07 -5.24
CA SER A 106 -7.80 -3.07 -6.66
C SER A 106 -6.77 -3.90 -7.42
N GLY A 107 -7.23 -4.73 -8.34
CA GLY A 107 -6.38 -5.54 -9.18
C GLY A 107 -6.32 -5.04 -10.63
N HIS A 108 -5.21 -5.31 -11.31
CA HIS A 108 -5.04 -5.09 -12.75
C HIS A 108 -4.30 -6.27 -13.35
N GLU A 109 -4.80 -6.77 -14.46
CA GLU A 109 -4.29 -7.99 -15.11
C GLU A 109 -3.12 -7.78 -16.07
N GLY A 110 -2.82 -6.53 -16.40
CA GLY A 110 -1.70 -6.18 -17.27
C GLY A 110 -2.01 -6.14 -18.75
N THR A 111 -3.28 -6.24 -19.13
CA THR A 111 -3.67 -5.98 -20.51
C THR A 111 -3.57 -4.48 -20.84
N ASP A 112 -3.27 -4.17 -22.09
CA ASP A 112 -2.93 -2.80 -22.56
C ASP A 112 -4.12 -1.82 -22.62
N LEU A 113 -5.13 -1.99 -21.78
CA LEU A 113 -6.32 -1.15 -21.74
C LEU A 113 -6.09 0.17 -20.97
N GLY A 114 -4.85 0.46 -20.61
CA GLY A 114 -4.45 1.67 -19.90
C GLY A 114 -4.90 1.70 -18.43
N LEU A 115 -4.65 2.83 -17.78
CA LEU A 115 -4.97 3.06 -16.36
C LEU A 115 -6.47 3.03 -16.02
N GLN A 116 -7.32 2.84 -17.00
CA GLN A 116 -8.79 2.89 -16.83
C GLN A 116 -9.44 1.52 -16.60
N SER A 117 -8.67 0.43 -16.71
CA SER A 117 -9.21 -0.92 -16.58
C SER A 117 -8.73 -1.57 -15.29
N PHE A 118 -9.59 -1.52 -14.28
CA PHE A 118 -9.44 -2.31 -13.06
C PHE A 118 -10.57 -3.34 -13.02
N PRO A 119 -10.30 -4.62 -13.42
CA PRO A 119 -11.34 -5.63 -13.59
C PRO A 119 -11.99 -6.09 -12.29
N GLY A 120 -11.47 -5.71 -11.14
CA GLY A 120 -12.12 -6.09 -9.89
C GLY A 120 -11.43 -5.62 -8.63
N ILE A 121 -12.16 -5.82 -7.54
CA ILE A 121 -11.67 -5.65 -6.18
C ILE A 121 -11.44 -7.03 -5.58
N GLY A 122 -10.26 -7.23 -5.02
CA GLY A 122 -9.87 -8.44 -4.31
C GLY A 122 -9.99 -8.30 -2.81
N LEU A 123 -10.03 -9.44 -2.14
CA LEU A 123 -9.96 -9.57 -0.69
C LEU A 123 -8.88 -10.56 -0.32
N ALA A 124 -7.93 -10.14 0.50
CA ALA A 124 -7.00 -11.00 1.19
C ALA A 124 -7.33 -11.00 2.70
N VAL A 125 -7.14 -12.14 3.34
CA VAL A 125 -7.45 -12.34 4.77
C VAL A 125 -6.22 -12.86 5.49
N SER A 126 -5.94 -12.32 6.67
CA SER A 126 -4.87 -12.78 7.55
C SER A 126 -5.40 -13.00 8.95
N ASP A 127 -4.86 -14.00 9.63
CA ASP A 127 -5.16 -14.28 11.04
C ASP A 127 -4.26 -13.48 12.00
N ASP A 128 -3.21 -12.85 11.49
CA ASP A 128 -2.19 -12.14 12.26
C ASP A 128 -1.82 -10.77 11.64
#